data_028e77ed4819d8690efb5c07395bf2ee
#
_entry.id   028e77ed4819d8690efb5c07395bf2ee
#
_cell.length_a   1.000
_cell.length_b   1.000
_cell.length_c   1.000
_cell.angle_alpha   90.00
_cell.angle_beta   90.00
_cell.angle_gamma   90.00
#
_symmetry.space_group_name_H-M   'P 1'
#
loop_
_entity.id
_entity.type
_entity.pdbx_description
1 polymer ?
#
loop_
_entity_poly.entity_id
_entity_poly.type
_entity_poly.pdbx_seq_one_letter_code
_entity_poly.pdbx_strand_id
1 'polypeptide(L)'
;MSIDEEGFLSQDIKDFVNQNRTKYKETFDLISEINRYSQSLKFKIKAHENVYQELVLAVLFIRALQIFQSIIILAEKGIDSATRILIRALMEVMFTLVACAKSKEVAKKYILNDKIDSLKTIRRVKQYKGDPLLPNIKKMLTLEQSLSDEIKNEKIVPISIEEMSKLAGLHSHYLTVYDVLSRTAHVKIKDIEQNLNFSENKFNWGPKDVQMEYLLLTVVGFIVIISDNINDFFKIENSDKLKSFNDRTVELMKKINS
;
A
#
# COMPACT_ATOMS: atom_id res chain seq x y z
N MET A 1 6.39 27.77 -16.33
CA MET A 1 4.92 27.81 -16.28
C MET A 1 4.48 27.50 -14.88
N SER A 2 3.50 28.24 -14.37
CA SER A 2 3.08 28.21 -12.96
C SER A 2 2.35 26.90 -12.58
N ILE A 3 2.17 26.67 -11.28
CA ILE A 3 1.32 25.57 -10.79
C ILE A 3 -0.12 25.71 -11.28
N ASP A 4 -0.60 26.94 -11.49
CA ASP A 4 -1.95 27.17 -12.01
C ASP A 4 -2.11 26.75 -13.49
N GLU A 5 -1.03 26.76 -14.26
CA GLU A 5 -1.05 26.39 -15.67
C GLU A 5 -0.76 24.90 -15.92
N GLU A 6 0.16 24.30 -15.17
CA GLU A 6 0.65 22.93 -15.39
C GLU A 6 0.38 21.97 -14.22
N GLY A 7 -0.24 22.47 -13.14
CA GLY A 7 -0.49 21.68 -11.95
C GLY A 7 0.79 21.11 -11.34
N PHE A 8 0.75 19.87 -10.88
CA PHE A 8 1.89 19.19 -10.27
C PHE A 8 3.04 18.85 -11.21
N LEU A 9 2.91 19.13 -12.51
CA LEU A 9 3.98 18.96 -13.51
C LEU A 9 4.82 20.23 -13.69
N SER A 10 4.37 21.35 -13.13
CA SER A 10 5.09 22.62 -13.14
C SER A 10 6.46 22.50 -12.48
N GLN A 11 7.43 23.28 -12.98
CA GLN A 11 8.74 23.41 -12.33
C GLN A 11 8.65 24.09 -10.95
N ASP A 12 7.63 24.92 -10.73
CA ASP A 12 7.42 25.66 -9.48
C ASP A 12 7.05 24.74 -8.31
N ILE A 13 6.67 23.47 -8.59
CA ILE A 13 6.45 22.46 -7.55
C ILE A 13 7.70 22.19 -6.70
N LYS A 14 8.90 22.52 -7.23
CA LYS A 14 10.17 22.34 -6.51
C LYS A 14 10.25 23.22 -5.26
N ASP A 15 9.70 24.41 -5.32
CA ASP A 15 9.70 25.33 -4.18
C ASP A 15 8.81 24.78 -3.04
N PHE A 16 7.64 24.25 -3.38
CA PHE A 16 6.78 23.56 -2.42
C PHE A 16 7.47 22.33 -1.79
N VAL A 17 8.15 21.51 -2.61
CA VAL A 17 8.92 20.35 -2.12
C VAL A 17 10.02 20.78 -1.15
N ASN A 18 10.78 21.84 -1.50
CA ASN A 18 11.85 22.35 -0.64
C ASN A 18 11.32 22.90 0.69
N GLN A 19 10.22 23.62 0.66
CA GLN A 19 9.54 24.13 1.86
C GLN A 19 9.08 22.96 2.76
N ASN A 20 8.44 21.93 2.20
CA ASN A 20 7.99 20.75 2.94
C ASN A 20 9.16 19.97 3.56
N ARG A 21 10.23 19.75 2.79
CA ARG A 21 11.42 19.06 3.31
C ARG A 21 12.09 19.83 4.44
N THR A 22 12.05 21.17 4.39
CA THR A 22 12.56 22.03 5.46
C THR A 22 11.65 21.98 6.68
N LYS A 23 10.33 22.15 6.46
CA LYS A 23 9.32 22.16 7.51
C LYS A 23 9.26 20.85 8.31
N TYR A 24 9.34 19.71 7.62
CA TYR A 24 9.23 18.36 8.19
C TYR A 24 10.57 17.61 8.15
N LYS A 25 11.65 18.32 8.39
CA LYS A 25 13.01 17.78 8.24
C LYS A 25 13.24 16.50 9.03
N GLU A 26 12.87 16.47 10.31
CA GLU A 26 13.08 15.29 11.18
C GLU A 26 12.35 14.05 10.64
N THR A 27 11.15 14.24 10.13
CA THR A 27 10.35 13.17 9.51
C THR A 27 10.96 12.68 8.20
N PHE A 28 11.43 13.56 7.32
CA PHE A 28 12.09 13.16 6.06
C PHE A 28 13.45 12.51 6.29
N ASP A 29 14.19 12.93 7.32
CA ASP A 29 15.45 12.27 7.72
C ASP A 29 15.17 10.83 8.19
N LEU A 30 14.17 10.62 9.06
CA LEU A 30 13.73 9.30 9.49
C LEU A 30 13.29 8.42 8.32
N ILE A 31 12.47 8.95 7.41
CA ILE A 31 12.04 8.26 6.18
C ILE A 31 13.23 7.82 5.34
N SER A 32 14.23 8.70 5.18
CA SER A 32 15.42 8.40 4.39
C SER A 32 16.26 7.29 5.02
N GLU A 33 16.36 7.25 6.34
CA GLU A 33 17.08 6.20 7.06
C GLU A 33 16.37 4.85 6.95
N ILE A 34 15.05 4.81 7.19
CA ILE A 34 14.30 3.56 7.11
C ILE A 34 14.19 3.07 5.67
N ASN A 35 14.10 3.95 4.67
CA ASN A 35 14.15 3.56 3.27
C ASN A 35 15.48 2.85 2.96
N ARG A 36 16.63 3.44 3.33
CA ARG A 36 17.94 2.81 3.14
C ARG A 36 18.04 1.45 3.83
N TYR A 37 17.56 1.35 5.07
CA TYR A 37 17.53 0.10 5.81
C TYR A 37 16.68 -0.96 5.09
N SER A 38 15.44 -0.64 4.76
CA SER A 38 14.51 -1.57 4.11
C SER A 38 14.99 -1.99 2.72
N GLN A 39 15.60 -1.05 1.95
CA GLN A 39 16.25 -1.39 0.68
C GLN A 39 17.43 -2.35 0.86
N SER A 40 18.17 -2.27 1.97
CA SER A 40 19.26 -3.21 2.25
C SER A 40 18.77 -4.62 2.56
N LEU A 41 17.60 -4.76 3.20
CA LEU A 41 17.01 -6.06 3.53
C LEU A 41 16.71 -6.90 2.28
N LYS A 42 16.23 -6.27 1.19
CA LYS A 42 15.87 -7.01 -0.04
C LYS A 42 17.03 -7.82 -0.64
N PHE A 43 18.27 -7.36 -0.45
CA PHE A 43 19.47 -8.06 -0.92
C PHE A 43 19.91 -9.21 -0.01
N LYS A 44 19.37 -9.28 1.21
CA LYS A 44 19.66 -10.31 2.19
C LYS A 44 18.62 -11.44 2.19
N ILE A 45 17.46 -11.22 1.56
CA ILE A 45 16.42 -12.23 1.41
C ILE A 45 16.96 -13.39 0.54
N LYS A 46 16.93 -14.59 1.09
CA LYS A 46 17.23 -15.82 0.38
C LYS A 46 15.94 -16.62 0.25
N ALA A 47 15.26 -16.47 -0.89
CA ALA A 47 14.03 -17.23 -1.18
C ALA A 47 14.35 -18.42 -2.07
N HIS A 48 13.81 -19.59 -1.74
CA HIS A 48 13.99 -20.83 -2.48
C HIS A 48 12.79 -21.05 -3.41
N GLU A 49 13.06 -21.42 -4.67
CA GLU A 49 12.02 -21.58 -5.71
C GLU A 49 10.93 -22.59 -5.37
N ASN A 50 11.24 -23.60 -4.57
CA ASN A 50 10.30 -24.63 -4.12
C ASN A 50 9.55 -24.27 -2.83
N VAL A 51 9.82 -23.10 -2.23
CA VAL A 51 9.18 -22.64 -0.98
C VAL A 51 8.30 -21.43 -1.28
N TYR A 52 7.07 -21.71 -1.70
CA TYR A 52 6.12 -20.67 -2.15
C TYR A 52 5.89 -19.55 -1.12
N GLN A 53 5.94 -19.84 0.20
CA GLN A 53 5.77 -18.82 1.24
C GLN A 53 6.91 -17.80 1.19
N GLU A 54 8.15 -18.24 1.02
CA GLU A 54 9.31 -17.34 0.87
C GLU A 54 9.17 -16.45 -0.36
N LEU A 55 8.76 -17.04 -1.49
CA LEU A 55 8.54 -16.28 -2.73
C LEU A 55 7.45 -15.22 -2.57
N VAL A 56 6.32 -15.58 -1.97
CA VAL A 56 5.21 -14.63 -1.70
C VAL A 56 5.69 -13.48 -0.83
N LEU A 57 6.40 -13.76 0.27
CA LEU A 57 6.89 -12.73 1.17
C LEU A 57 7.91 -11.81 0.51
N ALA A 58 8.84 -12.37 -0.27
CA ALA A 58 9.84 -11.59 -1.00
C ALA A 58 9.18 -10.63 -2.01
N VAL A 59 8.19 -11.12 -2.79
CA VAL A 59 7.48 -10.29 -3.78
C VAL A 59 6.61 -9.24 -3.10
N LEU A 60 5.89 -9.57 -2.03
CA LEU A 60 5.10 -8.60 -1.26
C LEU A 60 5.99 -7.53 -0.64
N PHE A 61 7.18 -7.90 -0.15
CA PHE A 61 8.14 -6.93 0.38
C PHE A 61 8.63 -5.95 -0.69
N ILE A 62 9.01 -6.44 -1.87
CA ILE A 62 9.41 -5.58 -3.00
C ILE A 62 8.26 -4.62 -3.37
N ARG A 63 7.03 -5.12 -3.43
CA ARG A 63 5.84 -4.30 -3.69
C ARG A 63 5.63 -3.24 -2.61
N ALA A 64 5.80 -3.60 -1.33
CA ALA A 64 5.72 -2.64 -0.23
C ALA A 64 6.74 -1.51 -0.36
N LEU A 65 8.00 -1.83 -0.70
CA LEU A 65 9.04 -0.82 -0.90
C LEU A 65 8.73 0.14 -2.05
N GLN A 66 8.20 -0.38 -3.17
CA GLN A 66 7.79 0.46 -4.30
C GLN A 66 6.66 1.40 -3.93
N ILE A 67 5.62 0.90 -3.25
CA ILE A 67 4.49 1.72 -2.79
C ILE A 67 4.98 2.77 -1.77
N PHE A 68 5.82 2.38 -0.81
CA PHE A 68 6.40 3.27 0.19
C PHE A 68 7.13 4.45 -0.46
N GLN A 69 8.01 4.19 -1.42
CA GLN A 69 8.71 5.24 -2.15
C GLN A 69 7.77 6.14 -2.97
N SER A 70 6.75 5.55 -3.60
CA SER A 70 5.75 6.31 -4.35
C SER A 70 4.94 7.25 -3.43
N ILE A 71 4.58 6.80 -2.22
CA ILE A 71 3.92 7.63 -1.22
C ILE A 71 4.77 8.85 -0.88
N ILE A 72 6.07 8.67 -0.64
CA ILE A 72 6.98 9.76 -0.29
C ILE A 72 7.06 10.79 -1.42
N ILE A 73 7.23 10.32 -2.67
CA ILE A 73 7.34 11.18 -3.86
C ILE A 73 6.05 12.00 -4.07
N LEU A 74 4.88 11.42 -3.83
CA LEU A 74 3.61 12.13 -3.98
C LEU A 74 3.35 13.07 -2.81
N ALA A 75 3.63 12.64 -1.59
CA ALA A 75 3.42 13.43 -0.38
C ALA A 75 4.30 14.70 -0.38
N GLU A 76 5.59 14.59 -0.73
CA GLU A 76 6.47 15.76 -0.80
C GLU A 76 6.01 16.81 -1.81
N LYS A 77 5.28 16.38 -2.86
CA LYS A 77 4.66 17.27 -3.84
C LYS A 77 3.27 17.76 -3.44
N GLY A 78 2.73 17.32 -2.31
CA GLY A 78 1.40 17.69 -1.85
C GLY A 78 0.25 17.06 -2.64
N ILE A 79 0.47 15.92 -3.31
CA ILE A 79 -0.57 15.17 -4.05
C ILE A 79 -1.33 14.27 -3.06
N ASP A 80 -2.23 14.88 -2.27
CA ASP A 80 -2.86 14.25 -1.10
C ASP A 80 -3.73 13.02 -1.45
N SER A 81 -4.68 13.14 -2.36
CA SER A 81 -5.62 12.05 -2.66
C SER A 81 -4.90 10.79 -3.16
N ALA A 82 -3.94 10.92 -4.09
CA ALA A 82 -3.17 9.80 -4.58
C ALA A 82 -2.28 9.20 -3.48
N THR A 83 -1.71 10.03 -2.61
CA THR A 83 -0.96 9.59 -1.43
C THR A 83 -1.82 8.69 -0.53
N ARG A 84 -3.04 9.11 -0.18
CA ARG A 84 -3.96 8.33 0.65
C ARG A 84 -4.37 7.00 0.01
N ILE A 85 -4.61 6.98 -1.31
CA ILE A 85 -4.91 5.74 -2.05
C ILE A 85 -3.73 4.76 -1.94
N LEU A 86 -2.50 5.24 -2.09
CA LEU A 86 -1.31 4.39 -1.98
C LEU A 86 -1.05 3.94 -0.53
N ILE A 87 -1.34 4.76 0.47
CA ILE A 87 -1.26 4.34 1.89
C ILE A 87 -2.20 3.17 2.14
N ARG A 88 -3.44 3.23 1.64
CA ARG A 88 -4.38 2.10 1.71
C ARG A 88 -3.81 0.85 1.04
N ALA A 89 -3.25 0.98 -0.17
CA ALA A 89 -2.62 -0.14 -0.88
C ALA A 89 -1.43 -0.73 -0.08
N LEU A 90 -0.62 0.10 0.59
CA LEU A 90 0.45 -0.36 1.48
C LEU A 90 -0.09 -1.16 2.67
N MET A 91 -1.22 -0.73 3.25
CA MET A 91 -1.88 -1.47 4.34
C MET A 91 -2.37 -2.84 3.90
N GLU A 92 -2.93 -2.97 2.69
CA GLU A 92 -3.33 -4.28 2.14
C GLU A 92 -2.12 -5.21 1.99
N VAL A 93 -0.99 -4.68 1.50
CA VAL A 93 0.27 -5.44 1.43
C VAL A 93 0.75 -5.82 2.82
N MET A 94 0.71 -4.90 3.80
CA MET A 94 1.11 -5.17 5.18
C MET A 94 0.28 -6.29 5.81
N PHE A 95 -1.05 -6.22 5.74
CA PHE A 95 -1.93 -7.26 6.29
C PHE A 95 -1.64 -8.62 5.65
N THR A 96 -1.52 -8.65 4.32
CA THR A 96 -1.26 -9.88 3.58
C THR A 96 0.11 -10.46 3.91
N LEU A 97 1.17 -9.64 3.92
CA LEU A 97 2.52 -10.07 4.20
C LEU A 97 2.63 -10.64 5.63
N VAL A 98 2.13 -9.91 6.63
CA VAL A 98 2.21 -10.35 8.03
C VAL A 98 1.40 -11.63 8.26
N ALA A 99 0.20 -11.75 7.67
CA ALA A 99 -0.59 -12.97 7.76
C ALA A 99 0.11 -14.17 7.10
N CYS A 100 0.68 -13.97 5.90
CA CYS A 100 1.44 -15.00 5.19
C CYS A 100 2.74 -15.38 5.91
N ALA A 101 3.42 -14.44 6.58
CA ALA A 101 4.62 -14.73 7.37
C ALA A 101 4.31 -15.67 8.56
N LYS A 102 3.15 -15.47 9.20
CA LYS A 102 2.72 -16.27 10.36
C LYS A 102 2.25 -17.69 10.00
N SER A 103 1.76 -17.93 8.77
CA SER A 103 1.18 -19.22 8.40
C SER A 103 1.40 -19.56 6.93
N LYS A 104 2.00 -20.74 6.70
CA LYS A 104 2.18 -21.32 5.38
C LYS A 104 0.85 -21.61 4.68
N GLU A 105 -0.17 -22.01 5.45
CA GLU A 105 -1.53 -22.27 4.96
C GLU A 105 -2.19 -20.97 4.47
N VAL A 106 -1.98 -19.86 5.17
CA VAL A 106 -2.47 -18.53 4.75
C VAL A 106 -1.78 -18.10 3.45
N ALA A 107 -0.47 -18.29 3.34
CA ALA A 107 0.26 -17.99 2.10
C ALA A 107 -0.26 -18.85 0.93
N LYS A 108 -0.58 -20.14 1.16
CA LYS A 108 -1.21 -21.00 0.15
C LYS A 108 -2.60 -20.48 -0.24
N LYS A 109 -3.44 -20.14 0.72
CA LYS A 109 -4.77 -19.55 0.46
C LYS A 109 -4.68 -18.26 -0.34
N TYR A 110 -3.73 -17.40 -0.03
CA TYR A 110 -3.51 -16.14 -0.75
C TYR A 110 -3.18 -16.39 -2.23
N ILE A 111 -2.27 -17.33 -2.54
CA ILE A 111 -1.95 -17.71 -3.92
C ILE A 111 -3.19 -18.27 -4.63
N LEU A 112 -3.93 -19.15 -3.98
CA LEU A 112 -5.10 -19.77 -4.56
C LEU A 112 -6.28 -18.80 -4.77
N ASN A 113 -6.34 -17.72 -3.99
CA ASN A 113 -7.37 -16.70 -4.14
C ASN A 113 -7.33 -16.02 -5.52
N ASP A 114 -6.15 -15.93 -6.14
CA ASP A 114 -6.00 -15.39 -7.51
C ASP A 114 -6.85 -16.18 -8.54
N LYS A 115 -7.00 -17.48 -8.37
CA LYS A 115 -7.87 -18.32 -9.23
C LYS A 115 -9.33 -17.85 -9.16
N ILE A 116 -9.81 -17.48 -7.96
CA ILE A 116 -11.18 -16.96 -7.75
C ILE A 116 -11.35 -15.61 -8.41
N ASP A 117 -10.39 -14.71 -8.25
CA ASP A 117 -10.47 -13.35 -8.80
C ASP A 117 -10.31 -13.36 -10.33
N SER A 118 -9.47 -14.25 -10.87
CA SER A 118 -9.37 -14.52 -12.30
C SER A 118 -10.70 -15.04 -12.86
N LEU A 119 -11.34 -15.99 -12.19
CA LEU A 119 -12.64 -16.54 -12.60
C LEU A 119 -13.74 -15.47 -12.60
N LYS A 120 -13.80 -14.63 -11.56
CA LYS A 120 -14.73 -13.48 -11.50
C LYS A 120 -14.51 -12.51 -12.67
N THR A 121 -13.25 -12.20 -12.97
CA THR A 121 -12.88 -11.31 -14.08
C THR A 121 -13.30 -11.89 -15.42
N ILE A 122 -13.02 -13.16 -15.69
CA ILE A 122 -13.45 -13.85 -16.91
C ILE A 122 -14.98 -13.79 -17.06
N ARG A 123 -15.73 -14.08 -16.00
CA ARG A 123 -17.20 -14.03 -16.00
C ARG A 123 -17.77 -12.65 -16.27
N ARG A 124 -17.15 -11.59 -15.74
CA ARG A 124 -17.54 -10.20 -16.03
C ARG A 124 -17.28 -9.84 -17.48
N VAL A 125 -16.07 -10.11 -17.97
CA VAL A 125 -15.67 -9.79 -19.35
C VAL A 125 -16.57 -10.51 -20.36
N LYS A 126 -17.01 -11.74 -20.08
CA LYS A 126 -17.95 -12.51 -20.93
C LYS A 126 -19.28 -11.78 -21.21
N GLN A 127 -19.71 -10.90 -20.32
CA GLN A 127 -20.94 -10.13 -20.51
C GLN A 127 -20.82 -9.09 -21.64
N TYR A 128 -19.60 -8.69 -22.00
CA TYR A 128 -19.29 -7.67 -23.01
C TYR A 128 -18.79 -8.29 -24.33
N LYS A 129 -19.45 -9.38 -24.79
CA LYS A 129 -19.10 -10.03 -26.05
C LYS A 129 -19.20 -9.05 -27.23
N GLY A 130 -18.12 -8.94 -28.01
CA GLY A 130 -18.05 -8.09 -29.20
C GLY A 130 -17.31 -6.77 -29.02
N ASP A 131 -16.83 -6.46 -27.83
CA ASP A 131 -15.94 -5.31 -27.62
C ASP A 131 -14.55 -5.61 -28.24
N PRO A 132 -14.08 -4.78 -29.21
CA PRO A 132 -12.80 -4.99 -29.89
C PRO A 132 -11.57 -4.87 -28.96
N LEU A 133 -11.73 -4.26 -27.78
CA LEU A 133 -10.68 -4.15 -26.78
C LEU A 133 -10.52 -5.41 -25.92
N LEU A 134 -11.45 -6.37 -26.05
CA LEU A 134 -11.41 -7.59 -25.24
C LEU A 134 -10.53 -8.66 -25.86
N PRO A 135 -9.78 -9.41 -25.05
CA PRO A 135 -8.94 -10.52 -25.52
C PRO A 135 -9.79 -11.67 -26.06
N ASN A 136 -9.17 -12.61 -26.78
CA ASN A 136 -9.80 -13.73 -27.43
C ASN A 136 -10.72 -14.56 -26.50
N ILE A 137 -12.04 -14.40 -26.69
CA ILE A 137 -13.08 -14.99 -25.86
C ILE A 137 -12.99 -16.53 -25.83
N LYS A 138 -12.57 -17.20 -26.92
CA LYS A 138 -12.46 -18.67 -26.94
C LYS A 138 -11.44 -19.19 -25.91
N LYS A 139 -10.26 -18.54 -25.80
CA LYS A 139 -9.27 -18.88 -24.76
C LYS A 139 -9.81 -18.62 -23.36
N MET A 140 -10.60 -17.56 -23.17
CA MET A 140 -11.20 -17.25 -21.88
C MET A 140 -12.25 -18.29 -21.46
N LEU A 141 -13.01 -18.85 -22.38
CA LEU A 141 -14.01 -19.88 -22.08
C LEU A 141 -13.36 -21.20 -21.60
N THR A 142 -12.27 -21.61 -22.26
CA THR A 142 -11.50 -22.79 -21.84
C THR A 142 -10.90 -22.58 -20.47
N LEU A 143 -10.35 -21.39 -20.19
CA LEU A 143 -9.76 -21.05 -18.91
C LEU A 143 -10.83 -20.96 -17.80
N GLU A 144 -12.05 -20.47 -18.12
CA GLU A 144 -13.15 -20.41 -17.16
C GLU A 144 -13.50 -21.80 -16.61
N GLN A 145 -13.63 -22.79 -17.52
CA GLN A 145 -13.96 -24.15 -17.12
C GLN A 145 -12.86 -24.76 -16.26
N SER A 146 -11.59 -24.65 -16.70
CA SER A 146 -10.44 -25.15 -15.95
C SER A 146 -10.38 -24.54 -14.54
N LEU A 147 -10.46 -23.21 -14.42
CA LEU A 147 -10.45 -22.53 -13.12
C LEU A 147 -11.65 -22.93 -12.24
N SER A 148 -12.84 -23.08 -12.83
CA SER A 148 -14.03 -23.50 -12.09
C SER A 148 -13.86 -24.90 -11.50
N ASP A 149 -13.32 -25.82 -12.27
CA ASP A 149 -13.10 -27.20 -11.83
C ASP A 149 -11.98 -27.26 -10.78
N GLU A 150 -10.88 -26.54 -10.98
CA GLU A 150 -9.80 -26.44 -9.97
C GLU A 150 -10.29 -25.87 -8.64
N ILE A 151 -11.06 -24.77 -8.66
CA ILE A 151 -11.62 -24.17 -7.46
C ILE A 151 -12.52 -25.14 -6.71
N LYS A 152 -13.37 -25.92 -7.41
CA LYS A 152 -14.23 -26.94 -6.81
C LYS A 152 -13.44 -28.09 -6.21
N ASN A 153 -12.50 -28.64 -6.98
CA ASN A 153 -11.71 -29.81 -6.59
C ASN A 153 -10.80 -29.51 -5.40
N GLU A 154 -10.16 -28.34 -5.39
CA GLU A 154 -9.27 -27.91 -4.32
C GLU A 154 -10.05 -27.24 -3.15
N LYS A 155 -11.39 -27.09 -3.26
CA LYS A 155 -12.25 -26.41 -2.26
C LYS A 155 -11.70 -25.04 -1.85
N ILE A 156 -11.29 -24.24 -2.85
CA ILE A 156 -10.70 -22.92 -2.60
C ILE A 156 -11.76 -21.99 -2.07
N VAL A 157 -11.50 -21.41 -0.89
CA VAL A 157 -12.36 -20.42 -0.23
C VAL A 157 -11.72 -19.03 -0.35
N PRO A 158 -12.49 -18.01 -0.78
CA PRO A 158 -11.98 -16.65 -0.86
C PRO A 158 -11.52 -16.14 0.51
N ILE A 159 -10.47 -15.33 0.53
CA ILE A 159 -9.98 -14.66 1.72
C ILE A 159 -10.04 -13.14 1.50
N SER A 160 -10.65 -12.43 2.43
CA SER A 160 -10.79 -10.98 2.38
C SER A 160 -9.61 -10.25 3.02
N ILE A 161 -9.44 -8.96 2.71
CA ILE A 161 -8.44 -8.10 3.38
C ILE A 161 -8.76 -7.95 4.87
N GLU A 162 -10.04 -7.92 5.25
CA GLU A 162 -10.43 -7.92 6.65
C GLU A 162 -9.96 -9.20 7.36
N GLU A 163 -10.15 -10.36 6.75
CA GLU A 163 -9.68 -11.63 7.31
C GLU A 163 -8.15 -11.66 7.39
N MET A 164 -7.44 -11.17 6.36
CA MET A 164 -5.99 -11.02 6.41
C MET A 164 -5.54 -10.13 7.57
N SER A 165 -6.25 -9.01 7.83
CA SER A 165 -5.92 -8.13 8.96
C SER A 165 -6.10 -8.82 10.32
N LYS A 166 -7.13 -9.68 10.47
CA LYS A 166 -7.35 -10.50 11.67
C LYS A 166 -6.25 -11.53 11.87
N LEU A 167 -5.89 -12.27 10.81
CA LEU A 167 -4.81 -13.27 10.84
C LEU A 167 -3.44 -12.63 11.09
N ALA A 168 -3.23 -11.43 10.59
CA ALA A 168 -2.04 -10.62 10.87
C ALA A 168 -1.97 -10.16 12.34
N GLY A 169 -3.08 -10.10 13.07
CA GLY A 169 -3.18 -9.45 14.39
C GLY A 169 -3.18 -7.91 14.29
N LEU A 170 -3.58 -7.37 13.14
CA LEU A 170 -3.59 -5.94 12.83
C LEU A 170 -5.02 -5.40 12.57
N HIS A 171 -6.03 -6.08 13.09
CA HIS A 171 -7.43 -5.75 12.82
C HIS A 171 -7.83 -4.34 13.31
N SER A 172 -7.20 -3.83 14.37
CA SER A 172 -7.41 -2.45 14.82
C SER A 172 -7.05 -1.42 13.74
N HIS A 173 -5.95 -1.63 13.01
CA HIS A 173 -5.56 -0.76 11.89
C HIS A 173 -6.57 -0.82 10.74
N TYR A 174 -7.18 -1.99 10.51
CA TYR A 174 -8.24 -2.13 9.52
C TYR A 174 -9.47 -1.30 9.89
N LEU A 175 -9.94 -1.39 11.15
CA LEU A 175 -11.13 -0.68 11.61
C LEU A 175 -10.95 0.84 11.71
N THR A 176 -9.74 1.32 11.93
CA THR A 176 -9.45 2.74 12.15
C THR A 176 -8.94 3.42 10.89
N VAL A 177 -7.72 3.10 10.45
CA VAL A 177 -7.03 3.80 9.37
C VAL A 177 -7.52 3.35 7.99
N TYR A 178 -7.66 2.03 7.78
CA TYR A 178 -8.02 1.47 6.46
C TYR A 178 -9.43 1.88 6.02
N ASP A 179 -10.42 1.87 6.94
CA ASP A 179 -11.79 2.30 6.61
C ASP A 179 -11.84 3.78 6.19
N VAL A 180 -11.11 4.64 6.90
CA VAL A 180 -11.02 6.07 6.57
C VAL A 180 -10.41 6.26 5.17
N LEU A 181 -9.28 5.61 4.88
CA LEU A 181 -8.59 5.72 3.58
C LEU A 181 -9.40 5.09 2.43
N SER A 182 -10.25 4.10 2.72
CA SER A 182 -11.14 3.49 1.74
C SER A 182 -12.16 4.48 1.19
N ARG A 183 -12.53 5.50 1.96
CA ARG A 183 -13.47 6.54 1.53
C ARG A 183 -12.88 7.40 0.42
N THR A 184 -11.59 7.72 0.50
CA THR A 184 -10.85 8.45 -0.54
C THR A 184 -10.75 7.62 -1.83
N ALA A 185 -10.42 6.34 -1.73
CA ALA A 185 -10.30 5.46 -2.89
C ALA A 185 -11.62 5.26 -3.66
N HIS A 186 -12.78 5.44 -2.99
CA HIS A 186 -14.11 5.28 -3.58
C HIS A 186 -14.80 6.62 -3.91
N VAL A 187 -14.06 7.74 -3.91
CA VAL A 187 -14.55 9.09 -4.30
C VAL A 187 -15.85 9.45 -3.55
N LYS A 188 -15.89 9.25 -2.23
CA LYS A 188 -17.06 9.63 -1.42
C LYS A 188 -17.12 11.14 -1.24
N ILE A 189 -18.33 11.70 -1.08
CA ILE A 189 -18.58 13.15 -0.98
C ILE A 189 -17.65 13.84 0.02
N LYS A 190 -17.46 13.29 1.21
CA LYS A 190 -16.56 13.86 2.23
C LYS A 190 -15.09 13.99 1.78
N ASP A 191 -14.66 13.16 0.83
CA ASP A 191 -13.33 13.27 0.27
C ASP A 191 -13.25 14.39 -0.78
N ILE A 192 -14.32 14.59 -1.56
CA ILE A 192 -14.40 15.66 -2.55
C ILE A 192 -14.53 17.02 -1.87
N GLU A 193 -15.27 17.12 -0.77
CA GLU A 193 -15.49 18.36 -0.01
C GLU A 193 -14.19 19.03 0.43
N GLN A 194 -13.14 18.27 0.71
CA GLN A 194 -11.82 18.84 1.05
C GLN A 194 -11.15 19.61 -0.10
N ASN A 195 -11.68 19.51 -1.33
CA ASN A 195 -11.25 20.32 -2.46
C ASN A 195 -12.08 21.60 -2.63
N LEU A 196 -13.04 21.84 -1.74
CA LEU A 196 -13.89 23.03 -1.74
C LEU A 196 -13.48 23.94 -0.57
N ASN A 197 -13.24 25.19 -0.86
CA ASN A 197 -13.14 26.24 0.15
C ASN A 197 -14.45 27.03 0.16
N PHE A 198 -15.39 26.60 1.00
CA PHE A 198 -16.73 27.21 1.09
C PHE A 198 -16.67 28.69 1.53
N SER A 199 -15.70 29.09 2.36
CA SER A 199 -15.57 30.45 2.84
C SER A 199 -15.15 31.44 1.76
N GLU A 200 -14.36 30.99 0.79
CA GLU A 200 -13.86 31.79 -0.34
C GLU A 200 -14.58 31.50 -1.66
N ASN A 201 -15.50 30.55 -1.67
CA ASN A 201 -16.19 30.05 -2.87
C ASN A 201 -15.18 29.65 -3.98
N LYS A 202 -14.10 28.95 -3.60
CA LYS A 202 -13.02 28.53 -4.48
C LYS A 202 -12.79 27.04 -4.43
N PHE A 203 -12.20 26.50 -5.50
CA PHE A 203 -11.70 25.12 -5.57
C PHE A 203 -10.22 25.09 -5.19
N ASN A 204 -9.83 24.08 -4.42
CA ASN A 204 -8.45 23.81 -4.07
C ASN A 204 -7.90 22.71 -4.97
N TRP A 205 -7.12 23.05 -5.99
CA TRP A 205 -6.49 22.12 -6.92
C TRP A 205 -4.97 22.02 -6.75
N GLY A 206 -4.38 22.92 -5.98
CA GLY A 206 -2.93 23.00 -5.76
C GLY A 206 -2.38 22.00 -4.74
N PRO A 207 -1.08 22.06 -4.47
CA PRO A 207 -0.42 21.23 -3.48
C PRO A 207 -0.99 21.43 -2.07
N LYS A 208 -1.11 20.34 -1.32
CA LYS A 208 -1.60 20.37 0.08
C LYS A 208 -0.56 19.74 1.01
N ASP A 209 -0.38 20.34 2.17
CA ASP A 209 0.44 19.76 3.25
C ASP A 209 -0.39 19.38 4.49
N VAL A 210 -1.71 19.41 4.38
CA VAL A 210 -2.64 19.12 5.48
C VAL A 210 -2.46 17.68 5.96
N GLN A 211 -2.10 17.53 7.23
CA GLN A 211 -1.81 16.22 7.85
C GLN A 211 -0.68 15.41 7.19
N MET A 212 0.13 16.02 6.32
CA MET A 212 1.18 15.29 5.59
C MET A 212 2.15 14.59 6.55
N GLU A 213 2.62 15.28 7.58
CA GLU A 213 3.57 14.70 8.53
C GLU A 213 2.97 13.50 9.27
N TYR A 214 1.72 13.60 9.72
CA TYR A 214 1.00 12.49 10.36
C TYR A 214 0.88 11.28 9.42
N LEU A 215 0.53 11.51 8.15
CA LEU A 215 0.43 10.45 7.15
C LEU A 215 1.79 9.78 6.89
N LEU A 216 2.85 10.57 6.75
CA LEU A 216 4.20 10.06 6.54
C LEU A 216 4.69 9.22 7.73
N LEU A 217 4.48 9.66 8.96
CA LEU A 217 4.85 8.90 10.16
C LEU A 217 4.02 7.62 10.30
N THR A 218 2.73 7.66 9.92
CA THR A 218 1.89 6.45 9.84
C THR A 218 2.48 5.43 8.86
N VAL A 219 2.92 5.89 7.70
CA VAL A 219 3.56 5.05 6.66
C VAL A 219 4.91 4.50 7.13
N VAL A 220 5.69 5.27 7.90
CA VAL A 220 6.90 4.77 8.56
C VAL A 220 6.56 3.62 9.51
N GLY A 221 5.51 3.75 10.32
CA GLY A 221 5.04 2.66 11.18
C GLY A 221 4.71 1.39 10.39
N PHE A 222 4.04 1.51 9.25
CA PHE A 222 3.71 0.36 8.41
C PHE A 222 4.94 -0.32 7.81
N ILE A 223 5.91 0.45 7.31
CA ILE A 223 7.14 -0.13 6.75
C ILE A 223 8.05 -0.73 7.83
N VAL A 224 8.00 -0.22 9.06
CA VAL A 224 8.65 -0.85 10.22
C VAL A 224 8.04 -2.23 10.48
N ILE A 225 6.70 -2.34 10.57
CA ILE A 225 6.01 -3.62 10.78
C ILE A 225 6.34 -4.61 9.67
N ILE A 226 6.30 -4.17 8.42
CA ILE A 226 6.62 -5.01 7.25
C ILE A 226 8.07 -5.50 7.33
N SER A 227 9.03 -4.60 7.57
CA SER A 227 10.46 -4.91 7.61
C SER A 227 10.80 -5.84 8.78
N ASP A 228 10.15 -5.66 9.92
CA ASP A 228 10.33 -6.51 11.10
C ASP A 228 9.88 -7.95 10.81
N ASN A 229 8.70 -8.14 10.23
CA ASN A 229 8.21 -9.47 9.85
C ASN A 229 9.09 -10.16 8.79
N ILE A 230 9.63 -9.41 7.83
CA ILE A 230 10.60 -9.94 6.85
C ILE A 230 11.89 -10.34 7.54
N ASN A 231 12.39 -9.49 8.41
CA ASN A 231 13.60 -9.71 9.16
C ASN A 231 13.52 -10.98 10.02
N ASP A 232 12.41 -11.12 10.76
CA ASP A 232 12.15 -12.28 11.60
C ASP A 232 11.99 -13.57 10.80
N PHE A 233 11.22 -13.52 9.71
CA PHE A 233 10.94 -14.70 8.88
C PHE A 233 12.22 -15.23 8.21
N PHE A 234 13.01 -14.34 7.60
CA PHE A 234 14.26 -14.71 6.91
C PHE A 234 15.49 -14.73 7.85
N LYS A 235 15.33 -14.39 9.13
CA LYS A 235 16.41 -14.35 10.14
C LYS A 235 17.63 -13.53 9.68
N ILE A 236 17.37 -12.30 9.19
CA ILE A 236 18.40 -11.51 8.51
C ILE A 236 19.27 -10.72 9.49
N GLU A 237 18.69 -10.00 10.45
CA GLU A 237 19.39 -9.09 11.36
C GLU A 237 18.72 -9.03 12.75
N ASN A 238 19.44 -8.41 13.70
CA ASN A 238 18.87 -8.06 15.00
C ASN A 238 17.90 -6.86 14.86
N SER A 239 16.77 -6.88 15.58
CA SER A 239 15.67 -5.92 15.50
C SER A 239 15.96 -4.53 16.12
N ASP A 240 17.13 -4.28 16.69
CA ASP A 240 17.45 -3.03 17.42
C ASP A 240 17.26 -1.76 16.58
N LYS A 241 17.62 -1.80 15.29
CA LYS A 241 17.40 -0.66 14.38
C LYS A 241 15.92 -0.39 14.16
N LEU A 242 15.10 -1.42 13.97
CA LEU A 242 13.66 -1.28 13.76
C LEU A 242 12.98 -0.75 15.00
N LYS A 243 13.40 -1.19 16.19
CA LYS A 243 12.95 -0.64 17.46
C LYS A 243 13.28 0.85 17.56
N SER A 244 14.51 1.26 17.24
CA SER A 244 14.91 2.68 17.22
C SER A 244 14.05 3.51 16.25
N PHE A 245 13.74 3.01 15.05
CA PHE A 245 12.85 3.70 14.11
C PHE A 245 11.43 3.83 14.67
N ASN A 246 10.91 2.78 15.30
CA ASN A 246 9.60 2.82 15.93
C ASN A 246 9.53 3.86 17.06
N ASP A 247 10.53 3.89 17.95
CA ASP A 247 10.59 4.80 19.09
C ASP A 247 10.64 6.26 18.60
N ARG A 248 11.46 6.56 17.60
CA ARG A 248 11.53 7.89 16.96
C ARG A 248 10.21 8.27 16.28
N THR A 249 9.54 7.32 15.64
CA THR A 249 8.22 7.55 15.02
C THR A 249 7.20 7.94 16.07
N VAL A 250 7.17 7.22 17.20
CA VAL A 250 6.25 7.52 18.31
C VAL A 250 6.56 8.88 18.93
N GLU A 251 7.83 9.24 19.07
CA GLU A 251 8.25 10.54 19.60
C GLU A 251 7.76 11.70 18.70
N LEU A 252 7.98 11.59 17.38
CA LEU A 252 7.51 12.58 16.42
C LEU A 252 5.98 12.68 16.38
N MET A 253 5.27 11.54 16.44
CA MET A 253 3.80 11.52 16.54
C MET A 253 3.28 12.26 17.79
N LYS A 254 3.96 12.14 18.93
CA LYS A 254 3.60 12.86 20.16
C LYS A 254 3.77 14.38 20.01
N LYS A 255 4.83 14.82 19.31
CA LYS A 255 5.07 16.26 19.05
C LYS A 255 3.97 16.89 18.18
N ILE A 256 3.37 16.14 17.25
CA ILE A 256 2.27 16.63 16.38
C ILE A 256 0.96 16.78 17.16
N ASN A 257 0.75 15.95 18.19
CA ASN A 257 -0.49 15.90 18.96
C ASN A 257 -0.46 16.78 20.24
N SER A 258 0.68 17.41 20.53
CA SER A 258 0.86 18.36 21.64
C SER A 258 0.64 19.81 21.20
#